data_0e05bcbf8c98faf85dd2b9337d1219f3
#
_entry.id   0e05bcbf8c98faf85dd2b9337d1219f3
#
_cell.length_a   1.000
_cell.length_b   1.000
_cell.length_c   1.000
_cell.angle_alpha   90.00
_cell.angle_beta   90.00
_cell.angle_gamma   90.00
#
_symmetry.space_group_name_H-M   'P 1'
#
loop_
_entity.id
_entity.type
_entity.pdbx_description
1 polymer ?
#
loop_
_entity_poly.entity_id
_entity_poly.type
_entity_poly.pdbx_seq_one_letter_code
_entity_poly.pdbx_strand_id
1 'polypeptide(L)'
;MITTAETYHVPVLLKESVDGLDIQPDGIYVDVTFGGGGHSKEILSRLGKKGHLYSFDQDADAEKNIVDDDRFTFVRSNFRYISQWMRYYEVEKIDGLLGDLGVSSHHFDDETRGFSFRFDAPLDMRMNKRAGQTAADILNNYSEEQLADVFYLYGELKNARRIAKAICDCRRQHEITTTGQLAEAVEPLMRSEREKKDMAKLYQALRIEVNHEMDALRDMLKGATDLLREGGRLSIITYHSLEDRIVKNVMKAGNAEGKVEQDFYGRISSPYRLVEKMITPTEDEQQRNPRSRSAKLRIAEKI
;
A
#
# COMPACT_ATOMS: atom_id res chain seq x y z
N MET A 1 -6.28 38.68 6.17
CA MET A 1 -5.33 37.59 6.50
C MET A 1 -6.12 36.30 6.38
N ILE A 2 -5.99 35.64 5.24
CA ILE A 2 -6.64 34.34 4.99
C ILE A 2 -5.70 33.32 5.58
N THR A 3 -6.10 32.75 6.71
CA THR A 3 -5.44 31.59 7.30
C THR A 3 -5.46 30.47 6.27
N THR A 4 -4.29 30.02 5.86
CA THR A 4 -4.09 28.80 5.08
C THR A 4 -4.70 27.66 5.88
N ALA A 5 -5.95 27.29 5.54
CA ALA A 5 -6.52 26.04 5.96
C ALA A 5 -5.57 24.95 5.41
N GLU A 6 -4.94 24.20 6.31
CA GLU A 6 -4.27 22.97 5.99
C GLU A 6 -5.19 22.18 5.05
N THR A 7 -4.71 21.92 3.84
CA THR A 7 -5.47 21.14 2.85
C THR A 7 -5.52 19.73 3.41
N TYR A 8 -6.53 19.46 4.20
CA TYR A 8 -6.80 18.14 4.77
C TYR A 8 -6.94 17.18 3.59
N HIS A 9 -6.04 16.24 3.50
CA HIS A 9 -6.02 15.24 2.44
C HIS A 9 -7.29 14.41 2.55
N VAL A 10 -8.21 14.59 1.60
CA VAL A 10 -9.42 13.78 1.52
C VAL A 10 -9.00 12.37 1.13
N PRO A 11 -9.33 11.35 1.94
CA PRO A 11 -9.00 9.98 1.62
C PRO A 11 -9.60 9.56 0.27
N VAL A 12 -8.89 8.73 -0.47
CA VAL A 12 -9.34 8.25 -1.77
C VAL A 12 -10.49 7.27 -1.61
N LEU A 13 -11.56 7.43 -2.41
CA LEU A 13 -12.74 6.55 -2.38
C LEU A 13 -13.30 6.34 -0.96
N LEU A 14 -13.27 7.40 -0.14
CA LEU A 14 -13.62 7.33 1.29
C LEU A 14 -15.01 6.71 1.52
N LYS A 15 -16.00 7.22 0.80
CA LYS A 15 -17.38 6.77 0.97
C LYS A 15 -17.55 5.33 0.48
N GLU A 16 -17.08 5.05 -0.71
CA GLU A 16 -17.22 3.76 -1.37
C GLU A 16 -16.52 2.63 -0.61
N SER A 17 -15.31 2.91 -0.09
CA SER A 17 -14.54 1.90 0.66
C SER A 17 -15.15 1.58 2.02
N VAL A 18 -15.68 2.59 2.72
CA VAL A 18 -16.32 2.39 4.03
C VAL A 18 -17.75 1.86 3.89
N ASP A 19 -18.52 2.30 2.88
CA ASP A 19 -19.81 1.70 2.54
C ASP A 19 -19.67 0.21 2.21
N GLY A 20 -18.60 -0.15 1.52
CA GLY A 20 -18.28 -1.54 1.16
C GLY A 20 -18.03 -2.46 2.36
N LEU A 21 -17.69 -1.93 3.52
CA LEU A 21 -17.54 -2.71 4.75
C LEU A 21 -18.87 -3.16 5.35
N ASP A 22 -20.00 -2.55 4.99
CA ASP A 22 -21.33 -2.85 5.54
C ASP A 22 -21.34 -2.83 7.08
N ILE A 23 -20.88 -1.72 7.65
CA ILE A 23 -20.54 -1.60 9.07
C ILE A 23 -21.72 -1.92 9.98
N GLN A 24 -21.53 -2.95 10.82
CA GLN A 24 -22.42 -3.27 11.93
C GLN A 24 -22.02 -2.47 13.18
N PRO A 25 -22.95 -1.81 13.89
CA PRO A 25 -22.59 -0.91 15.00
C PRO A 25 -21.74 -1.55 16.11
N ASP A 26 -21.94 -2.81 16.41
CA ASP A 26 -21.23 -3.54 17.47
C ASP A 26 -20.07 -4.40 16.93
N GLY A 27 -19.69 -4.23 15.65
CA GLY A 27 -18.67 -5.01 14.98
C GLY A 27 -17.24 -4.59 15.32
N ILE A 28 -16.29 -5.48 15.00
CA ILE A 28 -14.84 -5.25 15.11
C ILE A 28 -14.27 -5.07 13.72
N TYR A 29 -13.60 -3.93 13.50
CA TYR A 29 -13.02 -3.56 12.21
C TYR A 29 -11.52 -3.32 12.32
N VAL A 30 -10.84 -3.48 11.20
CA VAL A 30 -9.41 -3.20 11.09
C VAL A 30 -9.17 -2.28 9.89
N ASP A 31 -8.47 -1.17 10.12
CA ASP A 31 -7.88 -0.33 9.07
C ASP A 31 -6.38 -0.60 9.05
N VAL A 32 -5.87 -1.21 8.00
CA VAL A 32 -4.45 -1.60 7.93
C VAL A 32 -3.54 -0.47 7.44
N THR A 33 -4.09 0.71 7.16
CA THR A 33 -3.40 1.85 6.55
C THR A 33 -3.88 3.18 7.15
N PHE A 34 -3.64 3.36 8.46
CA PHE A 34 -4.17 4.50 9.21
C PHE A 34 -3.83 5.87 8.63
N GLY A 35 -2.54 6.11 8.33
CA GLY A 35 -2.05 7.35 7.73
C GLY A 35 -2.56 8.63 8.43
N GLY A 36 -3.36 9.43 7.72
CA GLY A 36 -4.01 10.63 8.24
C GLY A 36 -5.28 10.37 9.06
N GLY A 37 -5.69 9.11 9.20
CA GLY A 37 -6.87 8.69 9.99
C GLY A 37 -8.21 8.97 9.33
N GLY A 38 -8.26 9.32 8.05
CA GLY A 38 -9.51 9.70 7.40
C GLY A 38 -10.52 8.55 7.28
N HIS A 39 -10.09 7.38 6.77
CA HIS A 39 -10.92 6.17 6.71
C HIS A 39 -11.31 5.70 8.12
N SER A 40 -10.35 5.68 9.05
CA SER A 40 -10.58 5.30 10.44
C SER A 40 -11.63 6.18 11.13
N LYS A 41 -11.61 7.50 10.95
CA LYS A 41 -12.61 8.42 11.48
C LYS A 41 -14.01 8.15 10.91
N GLU A 42 -14.09 7.87 9.63
CA GLU A 42 -15.36 7.52 8.97
C GLU A 42 -15.91 6.19 9.50
N ILE A 43 -15.07 5.16 9.69
CA ILE A 43 -15.46 3.89 10.31
C ILE A 43 -15.98 4.13 11.74
N LEU A 44 -15.22 4.86 12.57
CA LEU A 44 -15.61 5.18 13.95
C LEU A 44 -16.95 5.92 14.03
N SER A 45 -17.25 6.81 13.08
CA SER A 45 -18.50 7.55 13.04
C SER A 45 -19.73 6.65 12.88
N ARG A 46 -19.54 5.45 12.32
CA ARG A 46 -20.62 4.46 12.08
C ARG A 46 -20.69 3.38 13.15
N LEU A 47 -19.66 3.25 14.00
CA LEU A 47 -19.65 2.30 15.10
C LEU A 47 -20.51 2.74 16.27
N GLY A 48 -21.19 1.78 16.89
CA GLY A 48 -21.88 1.93 18.16
C GLY A 48 -20.92 1.84 19.35
N LYS A 49 -21.46 1.89 20.56
CA LYS A 49 -20.67 1.89 21.81
C LYS A 49 -19.88 0.60 22.07
N LYS A 50 -20.29 -0.53 21.47
CA LYS A 50 -19.65 -1.85 21.64
C LYS A 50 -18.73 -2.19 20.48
N GLY A 51 -18.81 -1.44 19.37
CA GLY A 51 -17.92 -1.64 18.24
C GLY A 51 -16.49 -1.23 18.55
N HIS A 52 -15.51 -1.79 17.83
CA HIS A 52 -14.12 -1.45 18.02
C HIS A 52 -13.37 -1.38 16.69
N LEU A 53 -12.43 -0.44 16.60
CA LEU A 53 -11.55 -0.26 15.44
C LEU A 53 -10.08 -0.38 15.86
N TYR A 54 -9.36 -1.30 15.21
CA TYR A 54 -7.92 -1.40 15.27
C TYR A 54 -7.32 -0.79 14.01
N SER A 55 -6.41 0.19 14.15
CA SER A 55 -5.78 0.82 12.99
C SER A 55 -4.26 0.70 13.03
N PHE A 56 -3.71 0.22 11.91
CA PHE A 56 -2.29 -0.06 11.77
C PHE A 56 -1.58 1.03 10.99
N ASP A 57 -0.41 1.40 11.45
CA ASP A 57 0.60 2.09 10.64
C ASP A 57 2.00 1.78 11.16
N GLN A 58 2.96 1.64 10.25
CA GLN A 58 4.37 1.45 10.61
C GLN A 58 5.14 2.78 10.72
N ASP A 59 4.59 3.86 10.15
CA ASP A 59 5.21 5.18 10.22
C ASP A 59 4.91 5.86 11.56
N ALA A 60 5.96 6.39 12.20
CA ALA A 60 5.84 7.16 13.43
C ALA A 60 5.03 8.45 13.25
N ASP A 61 5.07 9.02 12.05
CA ASP A 61 4.37 10.27 11.78
C ASP A 61 2.84 10.11 11.82
N ALA A 62 2.32 8.90 11.61
CA ALA A 62 0.90 8.60 11.74
C ALA A 62 0.38 8.74 13.17
N GLU A 63 1.23 8.57 14.19
CA GLU A 63 0.84 8.70 15.61
C GLU A 63 0.23 10.08 15.95
N LYS A 64 0.59 11.11 15.20
CA LYS A 64 0.07 12.48 15.39
C LYS A 64 -1.43 12.60 15.09
N ASN A 65 -1.98 11.63 14.36
CA ASN A 65 -3.38 11.62 13.91
C ASN A 65 -4.29 10.72 14.76
N ILE A 66 -3.74 10.10 15.83
CA ILE A 66 -4.47 9.21 16.72
C ILE A 66 -5.75 9.91 17.24
N VAL A 67 -6.85 9.17 17.21
CA VAL A 67 -8.15 9.65 17.67
C VAL A 67 -8.31 9.28 19.14
N ASP A 68 -8.76 10.23 19.94
CA ASP A 68 -9.12 10.01 21.36
C ASP A 68 -10.56 9.47 21.43
N ASP A 69 -10.69 8.14 21.35
CA ASP A 69 -11.96 7.41 21.37
C ASP A 69 -11.72 6.02 22.00
N ASP A 70 -12.50 5.65 23.00
CA ASP A 70 -12.37 4.37 23.71
C ASP A 70 -12.58 3.15 22.80
N ARG A 71 -13.22 3.34 21.65
CA ARG A 71 -13.46 2.31 20.63
C ARG A 71 -12.32 2.17 19.64
N PHE A 72 -11.23 2.92 19.83
CA PHE A 72 -10.11 2.99 18.89
C PHE A 72 -8.81 2.48 19.52
N THR A 73 -8.11 1.63 18.80
CA THR A 73 -6.75 1.17 19.16
C THR A 73 -5.80 1.37 18.00
N PHE A 74 -4.80 2.23 18.19
CA PHE A 74 -3.71 2.39 17.24
C PHE A 74 -2.65 1.32 17.45
N VAL A 75 -2.26 0.64 16.38
CA VAL A 75 -1.24 -0.41 16.38
C VAL A 75 -0.05 0.05 15.54
N ARG A 76 1.03 0.48 16.20
CA ARG A 76 2.25 0.87 15.51
C ARG A 76 3.04 -0.35 15.01
N SER A 77 2.63 -0.87 13.87
CA SER A 77 3.22 -2.06 13.27
C SER A 77 2.97 -2.11 11.77
N ASN A 78 3.79 -2.91 11.07
CA ASN A 78 3.48 -3.31 9.72
C ASN A 78 2.25 -4.24 9.73
N PHE A 79 1.32 -4.01 8.84
CA PHE A 79 0.07 -4.78 8.72
C PHE A 79 0.27 -6.27 8.40
N ARG A 80 1.46 -6.68 7.94
CA ARG A 80 1.80 -8.09 7.75
C ARG A 80 1.64 -8.93 9.03
N TYR A 81 1.73 -8.29 10.18
CA TYR A 81 1.61 -8.92 11.50
C TYR A 81 0.19 -8.87 12.08
N ILE A 82 -0.84 -8.65 11.23
CA ILE A 82 -2.23 -8.52 11.68
C ILE A 82 -2.68 -9.72 12.54
N SER A 83 -2.37 -10.95 12.13
CA SER A 83 -2.76 -12.14 12.90
C SER A 83 -2.15 -12.21 14.29
N GLN A 84 -0.89 -11.77 14.42
CA GLN A 84 -0.20 -11.73 15.71
C GLN A 84 -0.80 -10.67 16.64
N TRP A 85 -1.09 -9.49 16.09
CA TRP A 85 -1.68 -8.41 16.87
C TRP A 85 -3.11 -8.69 17.27
N MET A 86 -3.95 -9.25 16.39
CA MET A 86 -5.31 -9.63 16.76
C MET A 86 -5.32 -10.70 17.84
N ARG A 87 -4.40 -11.67 17.79
CA ARG A 87 -4.21 -12.63 18.89
C ARG A 87 -3.78 -11.95 20.19
N TYR A 88 -2.89 -10.97 20.13
CA TYR A 88 -2.44 -10.21 21.32
C TYR A 88 -3.61 -9.46 21.98
N TYR A 89 -4.53 -8.94 21.18
CA TYR A 89 -5.76 -8.28 21.67
C TYR A 89 -6.91 -9.25 21.93
N GLU A 90 -6.67 -10.56 21.89
CA GLU A 90 -7.67 -11.59 22.11
C GLU A 90 -8.87 -11.50 21.13
N VAL A 91 -8.64 -10.97 19.94
CA VAL A 91 -9.63 -10.87 18.85
C VAL A 91 -9.51 -12.10 17.95
N GLU A 92 -10.51 -12.99 18.03
CA GLU A 92 -10.54 -14.21 17.22
C GLU A 92 -11.07 -13.96 15.81
N LYS A 93 -12.07 -13.09 15.67
CA LYS A 93 -12.72 -12.75 14.40
C LYS A 93 -13.01 -11.26 14.28
N ILE A 94 -12.97 -10.78 13.05
CA ILE A 94 -13.29 -9.40 12.67
C ILE A 94 -14.45 -9.36 11.69
N ASP A 95 -15.19 -8.26 11.68
CA ASP A 95 -16.33 -8.01 10.80
C ASP A 95 -15.92 -7.42 9.45
N GLY A 96 -14.84 -6.70 9.44
CA GLY A 96 -14.33 -6.13 8.19
C GLY A 96 -12.90 -5.62 8.31
N LEU A 97 -12.26 -5.55 7.15
CA LEU A 97 -10.93 -4.98 7.00
C LEU A 97 -10.90 -4.02 5.82
N LEU A 98 -10.36 -2.81 6.08
CA LEU A 98 -10.08 -1.80 5.08
C LEU A 98 -8.57 -1.65 4.91
N GLY A 99 -8.12 -1.50 3.67
CA GLY A 99 -6.75 -1.13 3.35
C GLY A 99 -6.71 -0.14 2.19
N ASP A 100 -6.10 1.03 2.41
CA ASP A 100 -5.75 2.01 1.38
C ASP A 100 -4.25 1.89 1.10
N LEU A 101 -3.89 0.97 0.18
CA LEU A 101 -2.50 0.56 -0.04
C LEU A 101 -1.65 1.66 -0.67
N GLY A 102 -0.36 1.48 -0.62
CA GLY A 102 0.62 2.42 -1.17
C GLY A 102 1.25 3.32 -0.11
N VAL A 103 1.65 4.51 -0.50
CA VAL A 103 2.29 5.49 0.38
C VAL A 103 1.37 6.67 0.64
N SER A 104 1.39 7.16 1.87
CA SER A 104 0.66 8.38 2.19
C SER A 104 1.21 9.56 1.37
N SER A 105 0.35 10.54 1.11
CA SER A 105 0.76 11.77 0.42
C SER A 105 1.89 12.49 1.15
N HIS A 106 1.93 12.37 2.48
CA HIS A 106 3.00 12.91 3.32
C HIS A 106 4.39 12.40 2.89
N HIS A 107 4.53 11.12 2.56
CA HIS A 107 5.82 10.57 2.10
C HIS A 107 6.32 11.19 0.79
N PHE A 108 5.41 11.52 -0.15
CA PHE A 108 5.79 12.16 -1.41
C PHE A 108 6.11 13.65 -1.25
N ASP A 109 5.54 14.29 -0.24
CA ASP A 109 5.71 15.71 0.03
C ASP A 109 6.87 15.99 0.99
N ASP A 110 7.37 14.97 1.69
CA ASP A 110 8.57 15.06 2.54
C ASP A 110 9.85 14.98 1.68
N GLU A 111 10.48 16.14 1.49
CA GLU A 111 11.70 16.32 0.70
C GLU A 111 12.92 15.59 1.29
N THR A 112 12.81 15.02 2.50
CA THR A 112 13.96 14.40 3.19
C THR A 112 13.99 12.87 3.08
N ARG A 113 12.94 12.25 2.53
CA ARG A 113 12.75 10.79 2.57
C ARG A 113 13.02 10.08 1.24
N GLY A 114 13.24 10.81 0.15
CA GLY A 114 13.62 10.24 -1.16
C GLY A 114 12.52 9.49 -1.90
N PHE A 115 11.24 9.57 -1.51
CA PHE A 115 10.14 8.94 -2.23
C PHE A 115 9.80 9.60 -3.57
N SER A 116 10.28 10.81 -3.80
CA SER A 116 10.00 11.60 -4.99
C SER A 116 11.29 12.02 -5.69
N PHE A 117 11.28 12.01 -7.02
CA PHE A 117 12.37 12.54 -7.86
C PHE A 117 12.20 14.03 -8.20
N ARG A 118 11.29 14.73 -7.51
CA ARG A 118 11.06 16.16 -7.72
C ARG A 118 12.11 17.04 -7.04
N PHE A 119 12.75 16.48 -6.01
CA PHE A 119 13.73 17.17 -5.17
C PHE A 119 14.99 16.29 -5.09
N ASP A 120 16.14 16.92 -4.97
CA ASP A 120 17.36 16.18 -4.64
C ASP A 120 17.37 15.89 -3.12
N ALA A 121 17.25 14.63 -2.77
CA ALA A 121 17.04 14.15 -1.42
C ALA A 121 17.83 12.87 -1.15
N PRO A 122 18.14 12.54 0.11
CA PRO A 122 18.69 11.23 0.46
C PRO A 122 17.77 10.09 -0.01
N LEU A 123 18.33 9.06 -0.60
CA LEU A 123 17.61 7.86 -1.05
C LEU A 123 17.34 6.90 0.12
N ASP A 124 16.44 7.30 1.03
CA ASP A 124 16.02 6.45 2.14
C ASP A 124 14.88 5.51 1.72
N MET A 125 13.72 6.02 1.38
CA MET A 125 12.48 5.34 0.98
C MET A 125 11.89 4.38 2.01
N ARG A 126 12.40 4.30 3.24
CA ARG A 126 11.83 3.45 4.30
C ARG A 126 10.59 4.09 4.89
N MET A 127 9.49 3.36 4.97
CA MET A 127 8.30 3.75 5.73
C MET A 127 8.59 3.68 7.23
N ASN A 128 9.29 2.64 7.68
CA ASN A 128 9.79 2.51 9.04
C ASN A 128 11.28 2.89 9.10
N LYS A 129 11.60 4.09 9.58
CA LYS A 129 12.99 4.60 9.69
C LYS A 129 13.86 3.83 10.70
N ARG A 130 13.27 2.99 11.56
CA ARG A 130 14.01 2.27 12.62
C ARG A 130 14.65 0.97 12.16
N ALA A 131 14.28 0.46 10.99
CA ALA A 131 14.73 -0.84 10.52
C ALA A 131 14.81 -0.89 8.99
N GLY A 132 15.54 -1.88 8.49
CA GLY A 132 15.64 -2.19 7.07
C GLY A 132 16.75 -1.41 6.35
N GLN A 133 16.97 -1.81 5.10
CA GLN A 133 17.90 -1.16 4.18
C GLN A 133 17.23 0.05 3.52
N THR A 134 18.03 1.07 3.27
CA THR A 134 17.60 2.24 2.47
C THR A 134 17.63 1.92 0.97
N ALA A 135 17.01 2.77 0.16
CA ALA A 135 17.14 2.67 -1.29
C ALA A 135 18.61 2.84 -1.74
N ALA A 136 19.37 3.71 -1.06
CA ALA A 136 20.81 3.84 -1.31
C ALA A 136 21.56 2.53 -1.03
N ASP A 137 21.25 1.84 0.07
CA ASP A 137 21.87 0.55 0.38
C ASP A 137 21.60 -0.49 -0.73
N ILE A 138 20.37 -0.57 -1.22
CA ILE A 138 19.99 -1.47 -2.32
C ILE A 138 20.78 -1.13 -3.58
N LEU A 139 20.83 0.14 -3.99
CA LEU A 139 21.52 0.56 -5.20
C LEU A 139 23.04 0.28 -5.14
N ASN A 140 23.64 0.45 -3.97
CA ASN A 140 25.09 0.29 -3.82
C ASN A 140 25.53 -1.15 -3.53
N ASN A 141 24.67 -2.01 -2.93
CA ASN A 141 25.07 -3.33 -2.48
C ASN A 141 24.50 -4.50 -3.29
N TYR A 142 23.33 -4.33 -3.95
CA TYR A 142 22.74 -5.42 -4.76
C TYR A 142 23.59 -5.72 -5.99
N SER A 143 23.61 -6.99 -6.42
CA SER A 143 24.22 -7.36 -7.70
C SER A 143 23.45 -6.75 -8.88
N GLU A 144 24.09 -6.69 -10.05
CA GLU A 144 23.43 -6.22 -11.28
C GLU A 144 22.18 -7.05 -11.60
N GLU A 145 22.22 -8.37 -11.36
CA GLU A 145 21.08 -9.26 -11.56
C GLU A 145 19.94 -8.93 -10.57
N GLN A 146 20.26 -8.77 -9.30
CA GLN A 146 19.25 -8.41 -8.28
C GLN A 146 18.56 -7.08 -8.59
N LEU A 147 19.34 -6.06 -8.98
CA LEU A 147 18.77 -4.77 -9.41
C LEU A 147 17.89 -4.93 -10.65
N ALA A 148 18.34 -5.71 -11.64
CA ALA A 148 17.55 -5.96 -12.85
C ALA A 148 16.23 -6.66 -12.53
N ASP A 149 16.23 -7.62 -11.61
CA ASP A 149 15.02 -8.31 -11.16
C ASP A 149 14.07 -7.37 -10.44
N VAL A 150 14.54 -6.54 -9.51
CA VAL A 150 13.75 -5.51 -8.82
C VAL A 150 13.07 -4.59 -9.83
N PHE A 151 13.83 -4.05 -10.80
CA PHE A 151 13.28 -3.11 -11.78
C PHE A 151 12.34 -3.78 -12.79
N TYR A 152 12.56 -5.03 -13.11
CA TYR A 152 11.68 -5.80 -13.99
C TYR A 152 10.39 -6.21 -13.29
N LEU A 153 10.50 -6.82 -12.10
CA LEU A 153 9.36 -7.38 -11.37
C LEU A 153 8.47 -6.29 -10.76
N TYR A 154 9.06 -5.26 -10.17
CA TYR A 154 8.33 -4.23 -9.43
C TYR A 154 8.15 -2.93 -10.20
N GLY A 155 9.04 -2.63 -11.14
CA GLY A 155 8.94 -1.47 -12.03
C GLY A 155 8.25 -1.77 -13.36
N GLU A 156 8.10 -3.04 -13.73
CA GLU A 156 7.64 -3.44 -15.08
C GLU A 156 8.45 -2.72 -16.20
N LEU A 157 9.76 -2.51 -15.97
CA LEU A 157 10.66 -1.82 -16.88
C LEU A 157 11.28 -2.80 -17.88
N LYS A 158 10.99 -2.62 -19.17
CA LYS A 158 11.49 -3.51 -20.22
C LYS A 158 13.01 -3.44 -20.41
N ASN A 159 13.62 -2.31 -20.03
CA ASN A 159 15.06 -2.06 -20.10
C ASN A 159 15.78 -2.23 -18.74
N ALA A 160 15.18 -2.98 -17.80
CA ALA A 160 15.66 -3.18 -16.44
C ALA A 160 17.15 -3.56 -16.35
N ARG A 161 17.64 -4.49 -17.20
CA ARG A 161 19.06 -4.90 -17.25
C ARG A 161 19.99 -3.74 -17.62
N ARG A 162 19.58 -2.87 -18.55
CA ARG A 162 20.39 -1.72 -18.95
C ARG A 162 20.46 -0.67 -17.84
N ILE A 163 19.34 -0.47 -17.13
CA ILE A 163 19.26 0.42 -15.97
C ILE A 163 20.14 -0.11 -14.85
N ALA A 164 20.04 -1.40 -14.51
CA ALA A 164 20.88 -2.04 -13.50
C ALA A 164 22.38 -1.91 -13.82
N LYS A 165 22.74 -2.15 -15.07
CA LYS A 165 24.13 -1.97 -15.54
C LYS A 165 24.61 -0.53 -15.37
N ALA A 166 23.83 0.47 -15.78
CA ALA A 166 24.19 1.89 -15.65
C ALA A 166 24.42 2.29 -14.19
N ILE A 167 23.54 1.83 -13.27
CA ILE A 167 23.69 2.03 -11.83
C ILE A 167 24.98 1.37 -11.33
N CYS A 168 25.24 0.12 -11.72
CA CYS A 168 26.48 -0.58 -11.34
C CYS A 168 27.73 0.09 -11.89
N ASP A 169 27.71 0.65 -13.09
CA ASP A 169 28.83 1.38 -13.67
C ASP A 169 29.04 2.72 -12.95
N CYS A 170 27.97 3.44 -12.60
CA CYS A 170 28.02 4.68 -11.85
C CYS A 170 28.60 4.48 -10.44
N ARG A 171 28.08 3.49 -9.67
CA ARG A 171 28.50 3.26 -8.28
C ARG A 171 29.96 2.81 -8.14
N ARG A 172 30.62 2.35 -9.23
CA ARG A 172 32.07 2.08 -9.22
C ARG A 172 32.90 3.35 -9.13
N GLN A 173 32.34 4.50 -9.50
CA GLN A 173 33.02 5.79 -9.48
C GLN A 173 32.68 6.57 -8.20
N HIS A 174 31.42 6.55 -7.77
CA HIS A 174 30.93 7.19 -6.56
C HIS A 174 29.62 6.54 -6.10
N GLU A 175 29.41 6.48 -4.80
CA GLU A 175 28.18 5.94 -4.25
C GLU A 175 26.96 6.78 -4.68
N ILE A 176 25.85 6.11 -4.92
CA ILE A 176 24.56 6.73 -5.23
C ILE A 176 23.78 6.87 -3.93
N THR A 177 23.74 8.08 -3.38
CA THR A 177 23.13 8.38 -2.08
C THR A 177 21.94 9.33 -2.17
N THR A 178 21.79 10.02 -3.32
CA THR A 178 20.71 10.98 -3.52
C THR A 178 19.88 10.68 -4.76
N THR A 179 18.66 11.22 -4.78
CA THR A 179 17.72 11.11 -5.90
C THR A 179 18.28 11.75 -7.17
N GLY A 180 19.05 12.82 -7.06
CA GLY A 180 19.73 13.48 -8.18
C GLY A 180 20.78 12.57 -8.81
N GLN A 181 21.65 11.96 -8.01
CA GLN A 181 22.67 11.02 -8.49
C GLN A 181 22.05 9.79 -9.17
N LEU A 182 20.92 9.28 -8.65
CA LEU A 182 20.20 8.19 -9.33
C LEU A 182 19.64 8.66 -10.67
N ALA A 183 19.05 9.85 -10.73
CA ALA A 183 18.52 10.41 -11.98
C ALA A 183 19.63 10.56 -13.03
N GLU A 184 20.78 11.13 -12.67
CA GLU A 184 21.93 11.27 -13.56
C GLU A 184 22.43 9.92 -14.08
N ALA A 185 22.52 8.89 -13.22
CA ALA A 185 22.99 7.57 -13.60
C ALA A 185 22.11 6.90 -14.68
N VAL A 186 20.79 7.19 -14.69
CA VAL A 186 19.83 6.53 -15.58
C VAL A 186 19.30 7.42 -16.71
N GLU A 187 19.56 8.73 -16.68
CA GLU A 187 19.09 9.71 -17.68
C GLU A 187 19.26 9.24 -19.13
N PRO A 188 20.45 8.72 -19.56
CA PRO A 188 20.66 8.31 -20.95
C PRO A 188 19.75 7.15 -21.40
N LEU A 189 19.11 6.46 -20.46
CA LEU A 189 18.25 5.29 -20.68
C LEU A 189 16.77 5.61 -20.61
N MET A 190 16.43 6.80 -20.12
CA MET A 190 15.06 7.28 -20.04
C MET A 190 14.68 7.92 -21.39
N ARG A 191 13.56 7.47 -21.97
CA ARG A 191 13.07 8.03 -23.23
C ARG A 191 12.36 9.35 -22.94
N SER A 192 12.74 10.42 -23.62
CA SER A 192 12.22 11.78 -23.44
C SER A 192 10.68 11.87 -23.36
N GLU A 193 9.97 11.08 -24.19
CA GLU A 193 8.50 11.06 -24.20
C GLU A 193 7.85 10.33 -22.99
N ARG A 194 8.62 9.45 -22.30
CA ARG A 194 8.14 8.64 -21.18
C ARG A 194 8.99 8.75 -19.92
N GLU A 195 9.95 9.64 -19.92
CA GLU A 195 10.92 9.81 -18.85
C GLU A 195 10.26 9.86 -17.46
N LYS A 196 9.32 10.76 -17.25
CA LYS A 196 8.62 10.88 -15.96
C LYS A 196 7.90 9.58 -15.55
N LYS A 197 7.35 8.84 -16.52
CA LYS A 197 6.66 7.58 -16.25
C LYS A 197 7.64 6.47 -15.91
N ASP A 198 8.75 6.39 -16.61
CA ASP A 198 9.76 5.36 -16.38
C ASP A 198 10.53 5.65 -15.07
N MET A 199 10.80 6.92 -14.75
CA MET A 199 11.30 7.33 -13.44
C MET A 199 10.33 6.96 -12.32
N ALA A 200 9.05 7.25 -12.45
CA ALA A 200 8.05 6.87 -11.45
C ALA A 200 8.04 5.35 -11.20
N LYS A 201 8.21 4.54 -12.24
CA LYS A 201 8.30 3.09 -12.14
C LYS A 201 9.59 2.61 -11.48
N LEU A 202 10.70 3.29 -11.72
CA LEU A 202 11.98 3.01 -11.08
C LEU A 202 11.89 3.27 -9.57
N TYR A 203 11.32 4.42 -9.17
CA TYR A 203 11.08 4.76 -7.78
C TYR A 203 10.07 3.83 -7.10
N GLN A 204 9.01 3.44 -7.81
CA GLN A 204 8.06 2.43 -7.33
C GLN A 204 8.78 1.11 -7.05
N ALA A 205 9.65 0.65 -7.95
CA ALA A 205 10.38 -0.60 -7.78
C ALA A 205 11.29 -0.58 -6.54
N LEU A 206 12.06 0.48 -6.36
CA LEU A 206 12.91 0.65 -5.19
C LEU A 206 12.09 0.70 -3.90
N ARG A 207 11.00 1.46 -3.88
CA ARG A 207 10.12 1.58 -2.72
C ARG A 207 9.53 0.23 -2.31
N ILE A 208 9.04 -0.53 -3.28
CA ILE A 208 8.48 -1.87 -3.05
C ILE A 208 9.54 -2.80 -2.44
N GLU A 209 10.76 -2.77 -2.97
CA GLU A 209 11.86 -3.59 -2.46
C GLU A 209 12.27 -3.18 -1.03
N VAL A 210 12.52 -1.87 -0.80
CA VAL A 210 12.89 -1.32 0.51
C VAL A 210 11.92 -1.70 1.61
N ASN A 211 10.61 -1.66 1.31
CA ASN A 211 9.56 -1.87 2.31
C ASN A 211 8.96 -3.29 2.27
N HIS A 212 9.45 -4.17 1.38
CA HIS A 212 8.92 -5.53 1.17
C HIS A 212 7.39 -5.54 1.00
N GLU A 213 6.86 -4.57 0.22
CA GLU A 213 5.43 -4.28 0.15
C GLU A 213 4.62 -5.47 -0.36
N MET A 214 5.15 -6.21 -1.34
CA MET A 214 4.43 -7.35 -1.93
C MET A 214 4.30 -8.52 -0.96
N ASP A 215 5.32 -8.78 -0.14
CA ASP A 215 5.28 -9.84 0.87
C ASP A 215 4.38 -9.43 2.04
N ALA A 216 4.48 -8.17 2.47
CA ALA A 216 3.61 -7.63 3.50
C ALA A 216 2.12 -7.71 3.08
N LEU A 217 1.81 -7.42 1.81
CA LEU A 217 0.46 -7.53 1.27
C LEU A 217 -0.04 -8.98 1.27
N ARG A 218 0.81 -9.96 0.87
CA ARG A 218 0.44 -11.39 0.89
C ARG A 218 0.17 -11.87 2.31
N ASP A 219 1.05 -11.52 3.26
CA ASP A 219 0.91 -11.90 4.66
C ASP A 219 -0.36 -11.31 5.27
N MET A 220 -0.64 -10.04 5.00
CA MET A 220 -1.84 -9.33 5.45
C MET A 220 -3.12 -9.98 4.90
N LEU A 221 -3.19 -10.21 3.59
CA LEU A 221 -4.38 -10.80 2.97
C LEU A 221 -4.64 -12.23 3.47
N LYS A 222 -3.58 -13.02 3.71
CA LYS A 222 -3.70 -14.33 4.35
C LYS A 222 -4.27 -14.18 5.76
N GLY A 223 -3.69 -13.31 6.58
CA GLY A 223 -4.18 -13.06 7.93
C GLY A 223 -5.62 -12.54 7.95
N ALA A 224 -5.97 -11.64 7.04
CA ALA A 224 -7.33 -11.14 6.88
C ALA A 224 -8.32 -12.26 6.53
N THR A 225 -7.94 -13.17 5.63
CA THR A 225 -8.78 -14.32 5.24
C THR A 225 -9.09 -15.23 6.42
N ASP A 226 -8.10 -15.45 7.30
CA ASP A 226 -8.26 -16.28 8.49
C ASP A 226 -9.07 -15.58 9.59
N LEU A 227 -8.94 -14.26 9.72
CA LEU A 227 -9.59 -13.47 10.77
C LEU A 227 -11.03 -13.07 10.43
N LEU A 228 -11.36 -12.84 9.16
CA LEU A 228 -12.71 -12.48 8.75
C LEU A 228 -13.68 -13.60 9.10
N ARG A 229 -14.80 -13.24 9.74
CA ARG A 229 -15.95 -14.14 9.91
C ARG A 229 -16.72 -14.30 8.60
N GLU A 230 -17.59 -15.29 8.52
CA GLU A 230 -18.57 -15.42 7.43
C GLU A 230 -19.43 -14.15 7.37
N GLY A 231 -19.66 -13.61 6.17
CA GLY A 231 -20.31 -12.32 5.94
C GLY A 231 -19.44 -11.09 6.19
N GLY A 232 -18.23 -11.27 6.76
CA GLY A 232 -17.27 -10.18 6.94
C GLY A 232 -16.73 -9.63 5.62
N ARG A 233 -16.39 -8.35 5.58
CA ARG A 233 -16.02 -7.62 4.36
C ARG A 233 -14.54 -7.29 4.29
N LEU A 234 -13.96 -7.48 3.10
CA LEU A 234 -12.62 -7.06 2.73
C LEU A 234 -12.72 -5.93 1.70
N SER A 235 -12.28 -4.72 2.05
CA SER A 235 -12.34 -3.51 1.23
C SER A 235 -10.92 -2.97 1.00
N ILE A 236 -10.38 -3.11 -0.22
CA ILE A 236 -8.97 -2.80 -0.51
C ILE A 236 -8.86 -1.85 -1.69
N ILE A 237 -8.19 -0.72 -1.47
CA ILE A 237 -7.77 0.24 -2.50
C ILE A 237 -6.32 -0.05 -2.89
N THR A 238 -6.06 -0.11 -4.19
CA THR A 238 -4.73 -0.36 -4.77
C THR A 238 -4.38 0.74 -5.78
N TYR A 239 -3.09 1.02 -6.00
CA TYR A 239 -2.64 2.11 -6.88
C TYR A 239 -1.81 1.64 -8.06
N HIS A 240 -1.33 0.40 -8.06
CA HIS A 240 -0.57 -0.16 -9.17
C HIS A 240 -0.96 -1.62 -9.48
N SER A 241 -0.54 -2.08 -10.67
CA SER A 241 -0.92 -3.38 -11.25
C SER A 241 -0.54 -4.58 -10.38
N LEU A 242 0.56 -4.50 -9.64
CA LEU A 242 1.06 -5.62 -8.83
C LEU A 242 0.17 -5.83 -7.60
N GLU A 243 -0.17 -4.75 -6.88
CA GLU A 243 -1.11 -4.83 -5.76
C GLU A 243 -2.47 -5.34 -6.23
N ASP A 244 -3.03 -4.70 -7.27
CA ASP A 244 -4.35 -5.04 -7.81
C ASP A 244 -4.44 -6.52 -8.25
N ARG A 245 -3.34 -7.06 -8.81
CA ARG A 245 -3.25 -8.46 -9.20
C ARG A 245 -3.34 -9.40 -8.00
N ILE A 246 -2.57 -9.13 -6.94
CA ILE A 246 -2.56 -9.94 -5.71
C ILE A 246 -3.94 -9.91 -5.05
N VAL A 247 -4.50 -8.71 -4.82
CA VAL A 247 -5.82 -8.54 -4.19
C VAL A 247 -6.91 -9.26 -5.01
N LYS A 248 -6.93 -9.04 -6.33
CA LYS A 248 -7.87 -9.72 -7.23
C LYS A 248 -7.75 -11.25 -7.16
N ASN A 249 -6.52 -11.76 -7.14
CA ASN A 249 -6.27 -13.19 -7.08
C ASN A 249 -6.76 -13.80 -5.77
N VAL A 250 -6.45 -13.17 -4.63
CA VAL A 250 -6.93 -13.63 -3.32
C VAL A 250 -8.46 -13.61 -3.25
N MET A 251 -9.11 -12.53 -3.68
CA MET A 251 -10.57 -12.45 -3.67
C MET A 251 -11.24 -13.44 -4.62
N LYS A 252 -10.55 -13.85 -5.69
CA LYS A 252 -11.09 -14.79 -6.68
C LYS A 252 -10.79 -16.26 -6.38
N ALA A 253 -9.58 -16.55 -5.89
CA ALA A 253 -9.05 -17.89 -5.77
C ALA A 253 -8.56 -18.27 -4.36
N GLY A 254 -8.64 -17.33 -3.39
CA GLY A 254 -8.14 -17.54 -2.03
C GLY A 254 -6.64 -17.53 -1.87
N ASN A 255 -5.88 -17.29 -2.95
CA ASN A 255 -4.42 -17.26 -2.91
C ASN A 255 -3.84 -16.16 -3.84
N ALA A 256 -2.64 -15.67 -3.52
CA ALA A 256 -1.99 -14.58 -4.24
C ALA A 256 -1.58 -14.96 -5.68
N GLU A 257 -1.35 -16.23 -5.95
CA GLU A 257 -0.96 -16.77 -7.26
C GLU A 257 -2.13 -16.84 -8.24
N GLY A 258 -3.38 -16.75 -7.73
CA GLY A 258 -4.61 -16.87 -8.53
C GLY A 258 -4.85 -18.29 -9.03
N LYS A 259 -4.25 -19.29 -8.36
CA LYS A 259 -4.49 -20.70 -8.66
C LYS A 259 -5.87 -21.09 -8.16
N VAL A 260 -6.73 -21.44 -9.09
CA VAL A 260 -8.10 -21.85 -8.79
C VAL A 260 -8.10 -23.33 -8.41
N GLU A 261 -8.53 -23.65 -7.19
CA GLU A 261 -8.83 -25.01 -6.79
C GLU A 261 -10.27 -25.33 -7.19
N GLN A 262 -10.44 -26.45 -7.87
CA GLN A 262 -11.75 -26.96 -8.27
C GLN A 262 -12.02 -28.29 -7.56
N ASP A 263 -13.25 -28.45 -7.11
CA ASP A 263 -13.71 -29.76 -6.64
C ASP A 263 -13.88 -30.73 -7.81
N PHE A 264 -14.22 -32.00 -7.50
CA PHE A 264 -14.45 -33.04 -8.51
C PHE A 264 -15.56 -32.68 -9.53
N TYR A 265 -16.45 -31.76 -9.19
CA TYR A 265 -17.53 -31.28 -10.06
C TYR A 265 -17.17 -29.97 -10.80
N GLY A 266 -15.92 -29.49 -10.71
CA GLY A 266 -15.46 -28.28 -11.36
C GLY A 266 -15.88 -26.97 -10.65
N ARG A 267 -16.42 -27.06 -9.43
CA ARG A 267 -16.77 -25.86 -8.65
C ARG A 267 -15.52 -25.23 -8.08
N ILE A 268 -15.42 -23.93 -8.25
CA ILE A 268 -14.31 -23.13 -7.72
C ILE A 268 -14.50 -22.97 -6.22
N SER A 269 -13.51 -23.39 -5.43
CA SER A 269 -13.43 -23.09 -4.02
C SER A 269 -12.77 -21.72 -3.85
N SER A 270 -13.55 -20.69 -3.56
CA SER A 270 -13.04 -19.37 -3.19
C SER A 270 -13.53 -19.03 -1.79
N PRO A 271 -12.70 -18.48 -0.92
CA PRO A 271 -13.16 -18.02 0.40
C PRO A 271 -13.98 -16.72 0.34
N TYR A 272 -14.13 -16.14 -0.85
CA TYR A 272 -14.78 -14.86 -1.02
C TYR A 272 -15.81 -14.86 -2.15
N ARG A 273 -16.85 -14.04 -1.97
CA ARG A 273 -17.78 -13.59 -2.98
C ARG A 273 -17.55 -12.12 -3.26
N LEU A 274 -17.33 -11.72 -4.52
CA LEU A 274 -17.24 -10.32 -4.89
C LEU A 274 -18.57 -9.62 -4.63
N VAL A 275 -18.55 -8.48 -3.94
CA VAL A 275 -19.74 -7.69 -3.63
C VAL A 275 -20.18 -6.92 -4.85
N GLU A 276 -19.20 -6.30 -5.53
CA GLU A 276 -19.45 -5.55 -6.76
C GLU A 276 -18.23 -5.55 -7.68
N LYS A 277 -18.39 -4.94 -8.85
CA LYS A 277 -17.28 -4.73 -9.78
C LYS A 277 -16.27 -3.74 -9.18
N MET A 278 -15.03 -3.82 -9.66
CA MET A 278 -13.98 -2.86 -9.31
C MET A 278 -14.47 -1.41 -9.50
N ILE A 279 -14.35 -0.62 -8.44
CA ILE A 279 -14.69 0.81 -8.43
C ILE A 279 -13.43 1.63 -8.69
N THR A 280 -13.57 2.70 -9.43
CA THR A 280 -12.51 3.70 -9.69
C THR A 280 -13.01 5.09 -9.31
N PRO A 281 -12.12 6.02 -8.90
CA PRO A 281 -12.51 7.38 -8.57
C PRO A 281 -13.22 8.09 -9.72
N THR A 282 -14.21 8.91 -9.37
CA THR A 282 -14.91 9.76 -10.33
C THR A 282 -13.99 10.82 -10.92
N GLU A 283 -14.39 11.43 -12.04
CA GLU A 283 -13.63 12.53 -12.64
C GLU A 283 -13.49 13.71 -11.66
N ASP A 284 -14.53 14.02 -10.91
CA ASP A 284 -14.53 15.07 -9.89
C ASP A 284 -13.53 14.79 -8.77
N GLU A 285 -13.43 13.54 -8.32
CA GLU A 285 -12.46 13.13 -7.33
C GLU A 285 -11.03 13.23 -7.88
N GLN A 286 -10.81 12.77 -9.11
CA GLN A 286 -9.51 12.86 -9.78
C GLN A 286 -9.04 14.31 -10.01
N GLN A 287 -9.97 15.24 -10.23
CA GLN A 287 -9.66 16.67 -10.33
C GLN A 287 -9.27 17.28 -9.00
N ARG A 288 -9.99 16.92 -7.93
CA ARG A 288 -9.69 17.38 -6.56
C ARG A 288 -8.45 16.70 -5.99
N ASN A 289 -8.25 15.42 -6.26
CA ASN A 289 -7.12 14.63 -5.82
C ASN A 289 -6.48 13.86 -6.99
N PRO A 290 -5.53 14.46 -7.74
CA PRO A 290 -4.90 13.81 -8.88
C PRO A 290 -4.18 12.49 -8.54
N ARG A 291 -3.82 12.26 -7.27
CA ARG A 291 -3.19 11.01 -6.80
C ARG A 291 -4.17 9.84 -6.81
N SER A 292 -5.48 10.09 -6.77
CA SER A 292 -6.51 9.05 -6.85
C SER A 292 -6.62 8.40 -8.24
N ARG A 293 -6.08 9.03 -9.30
CA ARG A 293 -6.27 8.61 -10.70
C ARG A 293 -6.02 7.13 -10.97
N SER A 294 -5.06 6.51 -10.30
CA SER A 294 -4.71 5.10 -10.47
C SER A 294 -5.39 4.17 -9.47
N ALA A 295 -6.16 4.72 -8.53
CA ALA A 295 -6.81 3.95 -7.49
C ALA A 295 -7.87 2.99 -8.04
N LYS A 296 -7.91 1.80 -7.44
CA LYS A 296 -8.91 0.76 -7.74
C LYS A 296 -9.36 0.16 -6.43
N LEU A 297 -10.64 0.25 -6.15
CA LEU A 297 -11.25 -0.37 -4.98
C LEU A 297 -11.84 -1.72 -5.36
N ARG A 298 -11.56 -2.72 -4.55
CA ARG A 298 -12.18 -4.04 -4.61
C ARG A 298 -12.81 -4.39 -3.28
N ILE A 299 -14.04 -4.92 -3.34
CA ILE A 299 -14.82 -5.31 -2.17
C ILE A 299 -15.24 -6.76 -2.33
N ALA A 300 -14.97 -7.55 -1.30
CA ALA A 300 -15.38 -8.96 -1.25
C ALA A 300 -15.92 -9.32 0.12
N GLU A 301 -16.84 -10.27 0.15
CA GLU A 301 -17.45 -10.83 1.34
C GLU A 301 -16.90 -12.23 1.59
N LYS A 302 -16.55 -12.53 2.82
CA LYS A 302 -16.12 -13.86 3.27
C LYS A 302 -17.34 -14.82 3.26
N ILE A 303 -17.17 -16.00 2.66
CA ILE A 303 -18.20 -17.06 2.58
C ILE A 303 -17.75 -18.31 3.32
#